data_3cb918dee5dfc1ea437f49366d77bcda
#
_entry.id   3cb918dee5dfc1ea437f49366d77bcda
#
_cell.length_a   1.000
_cell.length_b   1.000
_cell.length_c   1.000
_cell.angle_alpha   90.00
_cell.angle_beta   90.00
_cell.angle_gamma   90.00
#
_symmetry.space_group_name_H-M   'P 1'
#
loop_
_entity.id
_entity.type
_entity.pdbx_description
1 polymer ?
#
loop_
_entity_poly.entity_id
_entity_poly.type
_entity_poly.pdbx_seq_one_letter_code
_entity_poly.pdbx_strand_id
1 'polypeptide(L)'
;VFSFFDASSAKEFGAGLARFYVDRMPLKTNLKDKQFAVKSLKIIEQMDVQVKAYRQKHRLNFYTTAQMGNAFKWALKDAGYDDAYVDKLTQWLIVAVKG
;
A
#
# COMPACT_ATOMS: atom_id res chain seq x y z
N VAL A 1 3.68 -10.28 -25.89
CA VAL A 1 2.33 -10.76 -25.68
C VAL A 1 1.88 -10.41 -24.27
N PHE A 2 0.73 -9.81 -24.16
CA PHE A 2 0.15 -9.48 -22.89
C PHE A 2 -0.24 -10.73 -22.11
N SER A 3 0.07 -10.77 -20.84
CA SER A 3 -0.33 -11.86 -19.96
C SER A 3 -1.29 -11.35 -18.89
N PHE A 4 -2.44 -12.00 -18.80
CA PHE A 4 -3.41 -11.72 -17.75
C PHE A 4 -2.80 -11.87 -16.36
N PHE A 5 -1.84 -12.81 -16.23
CA PHE A 5 -1.21 -13.13 -14.96
C PHE A 5 0.12 -12.41 -14.72
N ASP A 6 0.52 -11.52 -15.64
CA ASP A 6 1.73 -10.73 -15.42
C ASP A 6 1.43 -9.62 -14.41
N ALA A 7 1.95 -9.79 -13.21
CA ALA A 7 1.72 -8.87 -12.12
C ALA A 7 2.97 -8.11 -11.70
N SER A 8 4.02 -8.12 -12.53
CA SER A 8 5.29 -7.47 -12.18
C SER A 8 5.12 -6.00 -11.82
N SER A 9 4.41 -5.26 -12.66
CA SER A 9 4.16 -3.84 -12.42
C SER A 9 3.35 -3.63 -11.15
N ALA A 10 2.30 -4.44 -10.93
CA ALA A 10 1.45 -4.32 -9.76
C ALA A 10 2.23 -4.61 -8.47
N LYS A 11 3.09 -5.61 -8.49
CA LYS A 11 3.95 -5.94 -7.35
C LYS A 11 4.92 -4.81 -7.04
N GLU A 12 5.55 -4.25 -8.06
CA GLU A 12 6.48 -3.13 -7.89
C GLU A 12 5.75 -1.92 -7.30
N PHE A 13 4.57 -1.64 -7.79
CA PHE A 13 3.79 -0.53 -7.27
C PHE A 13 3.42 -0.75 -5.80
N GLY A 14 2.95 -1.95 -5.46
CA GLY A 14 2.60 -2.28 -4.08
C GLY A 14 3.77 -2.16 -3.12
N ALA A 15 4.92 -2.71 -3.50
CA ALA A 15 6.13 -2.63 -2.68
C ALA A 15 6.62 -1.19 -2.56
N GLY A 16 6.57 -0.43 -3.65
CA GLY A 16 6.96 0.98 -3.64
C GLY A 16 6.06 1.82 -2.76
N LEU A 17 4.76 1.54 -2.77
CA LEU A 17 3.80 2.24 -1.93
C LEU A 17 4.06 1.96 -0.45
N ALA A 18 4.37 0.70 -0.11
CA ALA A 18 4.74 0.34 1.25
C ALA A 18 6.00 1.09 1.69
N ARG A 19 7.00 1.15 0.82
CA ARG A 19 8.23 1.88 1.12
C ARG A 19 7.97 3.35 1.35
N PHE A 20 7.07 3.94 0.56
CA PHE A 20 6.66 5.32 0.73
C PHE A 20 6.12 5.54 2.16
N TYR A 21 5.29 4.61 2.62
CA TYR A 21 4.72 4.68 3.96
C TYR A 21 5.80 4.51 5.04
N VAL A 22 6.65 3.49 4.88
CA VAL A 22 7.72 3.18 5.85
C VAL A 22 8.67 4.36 6.02
N ASP A 23 9.03 5.01 4.91
CA ASP A 23 9.97 6.13 4.95
C ASP A 23 9.40 7.32 5.70
N ARG A 24 8.08 7.46 5.73
CA ARG A 24 7.41 8.61 6.33
C ARG A 24 6.83 8.34 7.70
N MET A 25 6.69 7.07 8.06
CA MET A 25 6.08 6.65 9.32
C MET A 25 6.95 5.59 9.97
N PRO A 26 8.04 5.99 10.62
CA PRO A 26 8.95 5.03 11.26
C PRO A 26 8.27 4.22 12.34
N LEU A 27 8.73 2.99 12.52
CA LEU A 27 8.22 2.09 13.56
C LEU A 27 8.33 2.69 14.94
N LYS A 28 9.52 3.21 15.24
CA LYS A 28 9.77 3.81 16.54
C LYS A 28 9.47 5.29 16.45
N THR A 29 8.43 5.69 17.11
CA THR A 29 8.01 7.08 17.11
C THR A 29 7.65 7.48 18.53
N ASN A 30 7.93 8.73 18.87
CA ASN A 30 7.53 9.32 20.14
C ASN A 30 6.18 10.03 20.03
N LEU A 31 5.52 9.87 18.90
CA LEU A 31 4.22 10.51 18.70
C LEU A 31 3.16 9.88 19.58
N LYS A 32 2.31 10.73 20.14
CA LYS A 32 1.14 10.26 20.85
C LYS A 32 0.14 9.68 19.84
N ASP A 33 -0.80 8.85 20.33
CA ASP A 33 -1.77 8.17 19.49
C ASP A 33 -2.48 9.12 18.51
N LYS A 34 -2.89 10.29 19.02
CA LYS A 34 -3.57 11.27 18.20
C LYS A 34 -2.67 11.82 17.09
N GLN A 35 -1.41 12.11 17.43
CA GLN A 35 -0.44 12.61 16.46
C GLN A 35 -0.11 11.54 15.42
N PHE A 36 -0.01 10.29 15.86
CA PHE A 36 0.21 9.16 14.96
C PHE A 36 -0.93 9.05 13.97
N ALA A 37 -2.17 9.12 14.44
CA ALA A 37 -3.34 9.01 13.58
C ALA A 37 -3.38 10.13 12.54
N VAL A 38 -3.12 11.37 12.95
CA VAL A 38 -3.12 12.51 12.03
C VAL A 38 -2.04 12.35 10.97
N LYS A 39 -0.85 11.97 11.38
CA LYS A 39 0.27 11.79 10.45
C LYS A 39 -0.01 10.65 9.48
N SER A 40 -0.54 9.54 9.99
CA SER A 40 -0.88 8.39 9.16
C SER A 40 -1.92 8.75 8.11
N LEU A 41 -2.95 9.51 8.49
CA LEU A 41 -3.98 9.94 7.56
C LEU A 41 -3.41 10.79 6.41
N LYS A 42 -2.49 11.69 6.72
CA LYS A 42 -1.85 12.51 5.68
C LYS A 42 -1.08 11.65 4.69
N ILE A 43 -0.36 10.66 5.18
CA ILE A 43 0.41 9.76 4.33
C ILE A 43 -0.55 8.93 3.46
N ILE A 44 -1.63 8.44 4.06
CA ILE A 44 -2.63 7.65 3.35
C ILE A 44 -3.28 8.48 2.23
N GLU A 45 -3.56 9.76 2.48
CA GLU A 45 -4.09 10.64 1.44
C GLU A 45 -3.13 10.76 0.26
N GLN A 46 -1.82 10.87 0.54
CA GLN A 46 -0.82 10.94 -0.52
C GLN A 46 -0.73 9.63 -1.28
N MET A 47 -0.83 8.50 -0.58
CA MET A 47 -0.84 7.19 -1.22
C MET A 47 -2.09 7.01 -2.09
N ASP A 48 -3.23 7.52 -1.64
CA ASP A 48 -4.48 7.44 -2.40
C ASP A 48 -4.35 8.14 -3.76
N VAL A 49 -3.70 9.29 -3.79
CA VAL A 49 -3.43 9.99 -5.04
C VAL A 49 -2.61 9.11 -5.99
N GLN A 50 -1.59 8.44 -5.46
CA GLN A 50 -0.75 7.55 -6.26
C GLN A 50 -1.54 6.35 -6.78
N VAL A 51 -2.40 5.77 -5.95
CA VAL A 51 -3.23 4.64 -6.34
C VAL A 51 -4.17 5.03 -7.48
N LYS A 52 -4.82 6.18 -7.36
CA LYS A 52 -5.74 6.65 -8.40
C LYS A 52 -5.03 6.91 -9.72
N ALA A 53 -3.84 7.50 -9.67
CA ALA A 53 -3.04 7.71 -10.87
C ALA A 53 -2.65 6.38 -11.51
N TYR A 54 -2.26 5.41 -10.70
CA TYR A 54 -1.89 4.09 -11.20
C TYR A 54 -3.07 3.40 -11.88
N ARG A 55 -4.24 3.46 -11.27
CA ARG A 55 -5.47 2.86 -11.82
C ARG A 55 -5.83 3.43 -13.19
N GLN A 56 -5.58 4.71 -13.39
CA GLN A 56 -5.88 5.35 -14.67
C GLN A 56 -4.98 4.87 -15.80
N LYS A 57 -3.76 4.45 -15.47
CA LYS A 57 -2.76 4.04 -16.46
C LYS A 57 -2.67 2.55 -16.67
N HIS A 58 -3.19 1.76 -15.74
CA HIS A 58 -3.02 0.31 -15.76
C HIS A 58 -4.35 -0.39 -15.55
N ARG A 59 -4.60 -1.42 -16.36
CA ARG A 59 -5.75 -2.28 -16.13
C ARG A 59 -5.41 -3.28 -15.04
N LEU A 60 -6.25 -3.29 -14.02
CA LEU A 60 -6.09 -4.22 -12.90
C LEU A 60 -7.21 -5.24 -12.94
N ASN A 61 -6.86 -6.50 -12.76
CA ASN A 61 -7.83 -7.57 -12.57
C ASN A 61 -7.69 -8.08 -11.13
N PHE A 62 -8.51 -9.05 -10.74
CA PHE A 62 -8.48 -9.54 -9.37
C PHE A 62 -7.12 -10.17 -9.02
N TYR A 63 -6.47 -10.81 -10.00
CA TYR A 63 -5.18 -11.43 -9.76
C TYR A 63 -4.08 -10.40 -9.51
N THR A 64 -3.98 -9.40 -10.39
CA THR A 64 -2.95 -8.37 -10.24
C THR A 64 -3.20 -7.51 -9.02
N THR A 65 -4.47 -7.25 -8.67
CA THR A 65 -4.81 -6.54 -7.44
C THR A 65 -4.36 -7.33 -6.21
N ALA A 66 -4.59 -8.64 -6.19
CA ALA A 66 -4.15 -9.49 -5.09
C ALA A 66 -2.63 -9.49 -4.96
N GLN A 67 -1.92 -9.53 -6.08
CA GLN A 67 -0.45 -9.51 -6.07
C GLN A 67 0.08 -8.17 -5.58
N MET A 68 -0.58 -7.07 -5.95
CA MET A 68 -0.23 -5.75 -5.43
C MET A 68 -0.40 -5.69 -3.92
N GLY A 69 -1.54 -6.16 -3.43
CA GLY A 69 -1.82 -6.19 -1.99
C GLY A 69 -0.84 -7.05 -1.23
N ASN A 70 -0.49 -8.20 -1.78
CA ASN A 70 0.51 -9.09 -1.18
C ASN A 70 1.88 -8.43 -1.07
N ALA A 71 2.34 -7.80 -2.14
CA ALA A 71 3.64 -7.12 -2.15
C ALA A 71 3.66 -5.99 -1.11
N PHE A 72 2.57 -5.23 -1.03
CA PHE A 72 2.41 -4.16 -0.06
C PHE A 72 2.46 -4.71 1.38
N LYS A 73 1.67 -5.75 1.63
CA LYS A 73 1.58 -6.40 2.93
C LYS A 73 2.93 -6.92 3.41
N TRP A 74 3.62 -7.67 2.57
CA TRP A 74 4.89 -8.27 2.97
C TRP A 74 5.99 -7.23 3.18
N ALA A 75 6.00 -6.18 2.36
CA ALA A 75 6.97 -5.10 2.56
C ALA A 75 6.78 -4.40 3.90
N LEU A 76 5.52 -4.19 4.32
CA LEU A 76 5.23 -3.61 5.63
C LEU A 76 5.60 -4.56 6.76
N LYS A 77 5.31 -5.86 6.62
CA LYS A 77 5.69 -6.85 7.64
C LYS A 77 7.20 -6.95 7.78
N ASP A 78 7.89 -6.95 6.65
CA ASP A 78 9.37 -7.00 6.67
C ASP A 78 9.96 -5.77 7.34
N ALA A 79 9.27 -4.63 7.26
CA ALA A 79 9.70 -3.42 7.96
C ALA A 79 9.42 -3.48 9.46
N GLY A 80 8.65 -4.48 9.92
CA GLY A 80 8.42 -4.73 11.34
C GLY A 80 7.12 -4.19 11.90
N TYR A 81 6.20 -3.74 11.06
CA TYR A 81 4.90 -3.27 11.55
C TYR A 81 4.06 -4.41 12.07
N ASP A 82 3.20 -4.10 13.06
CA ASP A 82 2.28 -5.04 13.67
C ASP A 82 1.32 -5.65 12.63
N ASP A 83 1.07 -6.96 12.75
CA ASP A 83 0.25 -7.68 11.79
C ASP A 83 -1.15 -7.11 11.63
N ALA A 84 -1.81 -6.76 12.74
CA ALA A 84 -3.16 -6.21 12.70
C ALA A 84 -3.18 -4.86 11.98
N TYR A 85 -2.17 -4.05 12.19
CA TYR A 85 -2.04 -2.76 11.53
C TYR A 85 -1.79 -2.93 10.04
N VAL A 86 -0.89 -3.85 9.68
CA VAL A 86 -0.60 -4.16 8.27
C VAL A 86 -1.85 -4.64 7.55
N ASP A 87 -2.65 -5.48 8.20
CA ASP A 87 -3.90 -5.97 7.61
C ASP A 87 -4.87 -4.84 7.31
N LYS A 88 -4.98 -3.87 8.21
CA LYS A 88 -5.84 -2.70 7.99
C LYS A 88 -5.38 -1.86 6.82
N LEU A 89 -4.07 -1.60 6.73
CA LEU A 89 -3.52 -0.84 5.62
C LEU A 89 -3.69 -1.57 4.30
N THR A 90 -3.50 -2.90 4.31
CA THR A 90 -3.65 -3.71 3.11
C THR A 90 -5.11 -3.70 2.64
N GLN A 91 -6.06 -3.79 3.56
CA GLN A 91 -7.48 -3.68 3.20
C GLN A 91 -7.80 -2.33 2.60
N TRP A 92 -7.22 -1.26 3.16
CA TRP A 92 -7.39 0.07 2.58
C TRP A 92 -6.92 0.08 1.12
N LEU A 93 -5.76 -0.50 0.85
CA LEU A 93 -5.21 -0.52 -0.51
C LEU A 93 -6.14 -1.27 -1.47
N ILE A 94 -6.64 -2.43 -1.06
CA ILE A 94 -7.52 -3.23 -1.92
C ILE A 94 -8.79 -2.45 -2.27
N VAL A 95 -9.38 -1.77 -1.29
CA VAL A 95 -10.57 -0.96 -1.51
C VAL A 95 -10.24 0.23 -2.42
N ALA A 96 -9.11 0.88 -2.20
CA ALA A 96 -8.71 2.04 -2.98
C ALA A 96 -8.49 1.70 -4.46
N VAL A 97 -7.89 0.53 -4.75
CA VAL A 97 -7.67 0.15 -6.15
C VAL A 97 -8.95 -0.28 -6.84
N LYS A 98 -9.95 -0.70 -6.11
CA LYS A 98 -11.25 -1.04 -6.72
C LYS A 98 -12.08 0.22 -7.01
N GLY A 99 -11.74 1.30 -6.39
CA GLY A 99 -12.43 2.55 -6.58
C GLY A 99 -13.64 2.69 -5.74
#